data_763f0496f5e5266c8adf8a54739cc834
#
_entry.id   763f0496f5e5266c8adf8a54739cc834
#
_cell.length_a   1.000
_cell.length_b   1.000
_cell.length_c   1.000
_cell.angle_alpha   90.00
_cell.angle_beta   90.00
_cell.angle_gamma   90.00
#
_symmetry.space_group_name_H-M   'P 1'
#
loop_
_entity.id
_entity.type
_entity.pdbx_description
1 polymer ?
#
loop_
_entity_poly.entity_id
_entity_poly.type
_entity_poly.pdbx_seq_one_letter_code
_entity_poly.pdbx_strand_id
1 'polypeptide(L)'
;FRNCVRNIGDTSGIDLSSVTQAMSGAEPVRLSTIEAFEKKFGVQNLITPAYGLAEATLGVAIWPRRTPLRPDPSGKFLSVGQPCRGVSVRIVDEAGPVAPGVEGEICVKSPGVMQGYYNNPEATRRVVSPDGWLRTGDLGFVDREGYLFVTGRLKDLIIVGGENIVPVDVEEIVDHIPGVRYSAAVGIDSERTGSQRLHVVAEVREGADDTEALSGLVREIVQRVHQGRGHRPARVLLVRPGTIPKTSSGKIQRSRLGQMIAGGELGDRLVYASGAHRE
;
A
#
# COMPACT_ATOMS: atom_id res chain seq x y z
N PHE A 1 14.43 0.87 0.31
CA PHE A 1 14.96 0.45 1.61
C PHE A 1 14.81 -1.05 1.82
N ARG A 2 13.61 -1.64 1.63
CA ARG A 2 13.37 -3.08 1.76
C ARG A 2 14.33 -3.93 0.91
N ASN A 3 14.61 -3.53 -0.34
CA ASN A 3 15.57 -4.22 -1.20
C ASN A 3 17.00 -4.12 -0.67
N CYS A 4 17.41 -2.97 -0.13
CA CYS A 4 18.72 -2.83 0.51
C CYS A 4 18.86 -3.79 1.71
N VAL A 5 17.82 -3.87 2.56
CA VAL A 5 17.81 -4.79 3.70
C VAL A 5 17.94 -6.25 3.26
N ARG A 6 17.26 -6.64 2.17
CA ARG A 6 17.21 -8.03 1.69
C ARG A 6 18.46 -8.46 0.91
N ASN A 7 18.97 -7.57 0.06
CA ASN A 7 19.94 -7.96 -0.98
C ASN A 7 21.38 -7.57 -0.68
N ILE A 8 21.62 -6.60 0.21
CA ILE A 8 22.98 -6.22 0.61
C ILE A 8 23.40 -7.12 1.76
N GLY A 9 24.33 -8.05 1.54
CA GLY A 9 24.82 -8.97 2.58
C GLY A 9 25.77 -8.27 3.56
N ASP A 10 26.85 -7.72 3.02
CA ASP A 10 27.88 -7.03 3.78
C ASP A 10 27.70 -5.51 3.69
N THR A 11 27.67 -4.85 4.84
CA THR A 11 27.61 -3.39 4.96
C THR A 11 28.91 -2.76 5.45
N SER A 12 29.96 -3.57 5.67
CA SER A 12 31.28 -3.06 6.03
C SER A 12 31.82 -2.19 4.90
N GLY A 13 32.17 -0.96 5.16
CA GLY A 13 32.63 -0.01 4.15
C GLY A 13 31.52 0.82 3.48
N ILE A 14 30.27 0.64 3.85
CA ILE A 14 29.18 1.55 3.43
C ILE A 14 29.11 2.70 4.43
N ASP A 15 29.53 3.88 4.02
CA ASP A 15 29.43 5.11 4.81
C ASP A 15 28.22 5.95 4.36
N LEU A 16 27.23 6.08 5.25
CA LEU A 16 26.06 6.93 5.04
C LEU A 16 26.11 8.25 5.82
N SER A 17 27.25 8.61 6.39
CA SER A 17 27.40 9.82 7.23
C SER A 17 27.10 11.13 6.48
N SER A 18 27.38 11.15 5.17
CA SER A 18 27.06 12.30 4.31
C SER A 18 25.59 12.42 3.92
N VAL A 19 24.78 11.35 4.11
CA VAL A 19 23.35 11.36 3.79
C VAL A 19 22.61 12.12 4.89
N THR A 20 22.07 13.27 4.53
CA THR A 20 21.34 14.12 5.47
C THR A 20 19.87 13.76 5.60
N GLN A 21 19.30 13.14 4.57
CA GLN A 21 17.89 12.75 4.52
C GLN A 21 17.67 11.67 3.45
N ALA A 22 16.88 10.66 3.76
CA ALA A 22 16.44 9.64 2.84
C ALA A 22 14.90 9.59 2.84
N MET A 23 14.25 10.14 1.81
CA MET A 23 12.79 10.22 1.75
C MET A 23 12.18 8.86 1.40
N SER A 24 11.11 8.51 2.09
CA SER A 24 10.28 7.35 1.80
C SER A 24 8.83 7.77 1.65
N GLY A 25 8.23 7.44 0.51
CA GLY A 25 6.84 7.80 0.20
C GLY A 25 6.38 7.08 -1.05
N ALA A 26 5.26 7.54 -1.62
CA ALA A 26 4.59 6.96 -2.77
C ALA A 26 3.94 5.57 -2.53
N GLU A 27 4.31 4.87 -1.46
CA GLU A 27 3.69 3.65 -0.92
C GLU A 27 3.62 3.77 0.60
N PRO A 28 2.79 2.97 1.29
CA PRO A 28 2.75 2.99 2.75
C PRO A 28 4.12 2.71 3.36
N VAL A 29 4.58 3.64 4.19
CA VAL A 29 5.88 3.54 4.87
C VAL A 29 5.71 2.71 6.13
N ARG A 30 6.51 1.65 6.28
CA ARG A 30 6.40 0.71 7.40
C ARG A 30 7.54 0.91 8.39
N LEU A 31 7.19 1.00 9.67
CA LEU A 31 8.15 1.11 10.76
C LEU A 31 9.16 -0.02 10.73
N SER A 32 8.71 -1.26 10.59
CA SER A 32 9.58 -2.46 10.54
C SER A 32 10.63 -2.40 9.42
N THR A 33 10.30 -1.81 8.28
CA THR A 33 11.24 -1.64 7.17
C THR A 33 12.30 -0.59 7.52
N ILE A 34 11.89 0.50 8.19
CA ILE A 34 12.81 1.55 8.60
C ILE A 34 13.76 1.02 9.68
N GLU A 35 13.23 0.39 10.71
CA GLU A 35 14.02 -0.19 11.80
C GLU A 35 15.03 -1.22 11.29
N ALA A 36 14.59 -2.11 10.38
CA ALA A 36 15.49 -3.08 9.77
C ALA A 36 16.60 -2.42 8.94
N PHE A 37 16.29 -1.33 8.22
CA PHE A 37 17.29 -0.58 7.47
C PHE A 37 18.25 0.13 8.41
N GLU A 38 17.74 0.87 9.41
CA GLU A 38 18.56 1.63 10.35
C GLU A 38 19.48 0.73 11.15
N LYS A 39 18.99 -0.42 11.64
CA LYS A 39 19.79 -1.44 12.31
C LYS A 39 20.88 -1.98 11.41
N LYS A 40 20.56 -2.30 10.14
CA LYS A 40 21.51 -2.91 9.21
C LYS A 40 22.64 -1.97 8.81
N PHE A 41 22.34 -0.69 8.61
CA PHE A 41 23.30 0.30 8.14
C PHE A 41 23.87 1.19 9.25
N GLY A 42 23.52 0.95 10.52
CA GLY A 42 24.05 1.69 11.67
C GLY A 42 23.64 3.18 11.68
N VAL A 43 22.48 3.52 11.14
CA VAL A 43 21.97 4.89 11.08
C VAL A 43 20.72 5.05 11.93
N GLN A 44 20.39 6.29 12.33
CA GLN A 44 19.19 6.59 13.12
C GLN A 44 18.46 7.81 12.57
N ASN A 45 17.12 7.74 12.53
CA ASN A 45 16.25 8.82 12.09
C ASN A 45 16.65 9.41 10.72
N LEU A 46 17.21 8.56 9.84
CA LEU A 46 17.65 8.97 8.51
C LEU A 46 16.48 8.98 7.53
N ILE A 47 15.59 7.99 7.65
CA ILE A 47 14.47 7.84 6.73
C ILE A 47 13.33 8.78 7.14
N THR A 48 12.90 9.60 6.19
CA THR A 48 11.87 10.60 6.34
C THR A 48 10.61 10.17 5.58
N PRO A 49 9.55 9.74 6.29
CA PRO A 49 8.26 9.52 5.66
C PRO A 49 7.74 10.78 4.99
N ALA A 50 7.11 10.64 3.82
CA ALA A 50 6.52 11.73 3.09
C ALA A 50 5.27 11.27 2.32
N TYR A 51 4.32 12.18 2.17
CA TYR A 51 3.13 11.99 1.37
C TYR A 51 2.98 13.09 0.33
N GLY A 52 2.53 12.68 -0.84
CA GLY A 52 2.21 13.59 -1.91
C GLY A 52 1.82 12.87 -3.20
N LEU A 53 1.35 13.65 -4.17
CA LEU A 53 0.84 13.19 -5.44
C LEU A 53 1.12 14.23 -6.53
N ALA A 54 1.14 13.77 -7.78
CA ALA A 54 1.41 14.65 -8.93
C ALA A 54 0.40 15.79 -9.04
N GLU A 55 -0.85 15.52 -8.71
CA GLU A 55 -1.95 16.48 -8.74
C GLU A 55 -1.79 17.62 -7.73
N ALA A 56 -0.92 17.47 -6.74
CA ALA A 56 -0.55 18.51 -5.76
C ALA A 56 0.94 18.96 -5.89
N THR A 57 1.51 18.83 -7.07
CA THR A 57 2.94 19.17 -7.39
C THR A 57 3.93 18.43 -6.49
N LEU A 58 3.63 17.24 -6.04
CA LEU A 58 4.39 16.29 -5.25
C LEU A 58 4.16 16.39 -3.72
N GLY A 59 4.70 17.37 -3.02
CA GLY A 59 4.78 17.35 -1.56
C GLY A 59 3.54 17.92 -0.86
N VAL A 60 2.82 17.09 -0.09
CA VAL A 60 1.71 17.50 0.77
C VAL A 60 2.13 17.55 2.23
N ALA A 61 2.76 16.50 2.72
CA ALA A 61 3.27 16.41 4.09
C ALA A 61 4.62 15.68 4.10
N ILE A 62 5.53 16.14 4.95
CA ILE A 62 6.89 15.59 5.06
C ILE A 62 7.27 15.56 6.53
N TRP A 63 7.71 14.39 7.01
CA TRP A 63 8.21 14.22 8.37
C TRP A 63 9.48 15.06 8.58
N PRO A 64 9.67 15.72 9.73
CA PRO A 64 10.88 16.48 10.01
C PRO A 64 12.14 15.60 9.98
N ARG A 65 13.22 16.13 9.43
CA ARG A 65 14.49 15.41 9.33
C ARG A 65 15.05 15.08 10.71
N ARG A 66 15.68 13.91 10.83
CA ARG A 66 16.37 13.44 12.04
C ARG A 66 15.52 13.50 13.31
N THR A 67 14.22 13.39 13.15
CA THR A 67 13.26 13.35 14.26
C THR A 67 12.78 11.90 14.44
N PRO A 68 12.64 11.42 15.69
CA PRO A 68 12.07 10.10 15.96
C PRO A 68 10.70 9.94 15.29
N LEU A 69 10.46 8.79 14.67
CA LEU A 69 9.22 8.52 13.96
C LEU A 69 8.03 8.46 14.92
N ARG A 70 6.86 8.83 14.41
CA ARG A 70 5.60 8.83 15.16
C ARG A 70 4.65 7.80 14.58
N PRO A 71 4.54 6.61 15.19
CA PRO A 71 3.46 5.69 14.89
C PRO A 71 2.13 6.19 15.45
N ASP A 72 1.02 5.75 14.87
CA ASP A 72 -0.31 5.93 15.44
C ASP A 72 -0.45 5.08 16.74
N PRO A 73 -1.50 5.29 17.55
CA PRO A 73 -1.70 4.53 18.79
C PRO A 73 -1.79 3.01 18.62
N SER A 74 -2.17 2.53 17.44
CA SER A 74 -2.19 1.08 17.13
C SER A 74 -0.81 0.53 16.71
N GLY A 75 0.16 1.41 16.42
CA GLY A 75 1.47 1.05 15.86
C GLY A 75 1.45 0.65 14.40
N LYS A 76 0.29 0.73 13.74
CA LYS A 76 0.08 0.25 12.37
C LYS A 76 0.56 1.25 11.31
N PHE A 77 0.28 2.52 11.52
CA PHE A 77 0.58 3.58 10.57
C PHE A 77 1.66 4.50 11.09
N LEU A 78 2.54 4.95 10.20
CA LEU A 78 3.50 6.01 10.51
C LEU A 78 2.96 7.34 9.99
N SER A 79 3.10 8.38 10.82
CA SER A 79 2.85 9.74 10.36
C SER A 79 3.80 10.11 9.23
N VAL A 80 3.25 10.76 8.23
CA VAL A 80 4.00 11.38 7.13
C VAL A 80 4.35 12.84 7.41
N GLY A 81 4.09 13.32 8.63
CA GLY A 81 4.34 14.69 9.08
C GLY A 81 3.10 15.56 9.08
N GLN A 82 3.31 16.82 9.41
CA GLN A 82 2.28 17.84 9.25
C GLN A 82 2.28 18.39 7.82
N PRO A 83 1.16 18.98 7.34
CA PRO A 83 1.10 19.61 6.04
C PRO A 83 2.22 20.63 5.82
N CYS A 84 2.82 20.61 4.64
CA CYS A 84 3.84 21.56 4.26
C CYS A 84 3.31 23.00 4.30
N ARG A 85 4.22 23.97 4.44
CA ARG A 85 3.84 25.38 4.47
C ARG A 85 3.03 25.77 3.21
N GLY A 86 1.86 26.35 3.41
CA GLY A 86 0.96 26.74 2.34
C GLY A 86 0.07 25.62 1.81
N VAL A 87 0.14 24.43 2.42
CA VAL A 87 -0.75 23.31 2.14
C VAL A 87 -1.77 23.18 3.25
N SER A 88 -3.04 23.10 2.91
CA SER A 88 -4.14 22.76 3.81
C SER A 88 -4.61 21.34 3.53
N VAL A 89 -4.82 20.56 4.59
CA VAL A 89 -5.37 19.20 4.51
C VAL A 89 -6.65 19.15 5.32
N ARG A 90 -7.66 18.49 4.80
CA ARG A 90 -8.87 18.09 5.54
C ARG A 90 -9.20 16.65 5.22
N ILE A 91 -9.81 15.98 6.18
CA ILE A 91 -10.31 14.61 6.00
C ILE A 91 -11.82 14.70 5.86
N VAL A 92 -12.38 14.00 4.88
CA VAL A 92 -13.82 14.04 4.59
C VAL A 92 -14.40 12.63 4.45
N ASP A 93 -15.63 12.46 4.86
CA ASP A 93 -16.48 11.32 4.52
C ASP A 93 -17.64 11.75 3.61
N GLU A 94 -18.69 10.95 3.51
CA GLU A 94 -19.90 11.25 2.72
C GLU A 94 -20.69 12.45 3.30
N ALA A 95 -20.62 12.67 4.60
CA ALA A 95 -21.33 13.77 5.30
C ALA A 95 -20.52 15.07 5.31
N GLY A 96 -19.23 15.04 5.01
CA GLY A 96 -18.36 16.21 4.99
C GLY A 96 -17.09 16.06 5.82
N PRO A 97 -16.51 17.18 6.33
CA PRO A 97 -15.29 17.13 7.14
C PRO A 97 -15.50 16.38 8.45
N VAL A 98 -14.54 15.50 8.80
CA VAL A 98 -14.57 14.68 10.02
C VAL A 98 -13.69 15.23 11.13
N ALA A 99 -13.90 14.77 12.36
CA ALA A 99 -13.10 15.14 13.52
C ALA A 99 -11.68 14.54 13.47
N PRO A 100 -10.69 15.13 14.17
CA PRO A 100 -9.36 14.55 14.30
C PRO A 100 -9.40 13.11 14.83
N GLY A 101 -8.61 12.24 14.20
CA GLY A 101 -8.53 10.82 14.52
C GLY A 101 -9.55 9.94 13.78
N VAL A 102 -10.50 10.53 13.07
CA VAL A 102 -11.46 9.80 12.24
C VAL A 102 -10.92 9.65 10.83
N GLU A 103 -10.96 8.41 10.30
CA GLU A 103 -10.53 8.12 8.95
C GLU A 103 -11.53 8.60 7.90
N GLY A 104 -11.02 9.09 6.79
CA GLY A 104 -11.80 9.50 5.62
C GLY A 104 -10.89 9.79 4.43
N GLU A 105 -11.43 10.36 3.36
CA GLU A 105 -10.65 10.76 2.20
C GLU A 105 -9.84 12.02 2.49
N ILE A 106 -8.56 11.96 2.16
CA ILE A 106 -7.65 13.11 2.26
C ILE A 106 -7.97 14.09 1.15
N CYS A 107 -8.32 15.33 1.52
CA CYS A 107 -8.47 16.44 0.59
C CYS A 107 -7.38 17.47 0.83
N VAL A 108 -6.85 18.02 -0.27
CA VAL A 108 -5.72 18.96 -0.26
C VAL A 108 -6.10 20.26 -0.94
N LYS A 109 -5.68 21.38 -0.37
CA LYS A 109 -5.77 22.69 -1.01
C LYS A 109 -4.43 23.41 -0.87
N SER A 110 -3.86 23.83 -1.99
CA SER A 110 -2.61 24.58 -2.02
C SER A 110 -2.43 25.29 -3.38
N PRO A 111 -1.52 26.24 -3.49
CA PRO A 111 -1.13 26.80 -4.79
C PRO A 111 -0.52 25.77 -5.75
N GLY A 112 -0.06 24.63 -5.25
CA GLY A 112 0.51 23.54 -6.02
C GLY A 112 -0.51 22.52 -6.56
N VAL A 113 -1.81 22.71 -6.28
CA VAL A 113 -2.85 21.85 -6.90
C VAL A 113 -2.89 22.12 -8.40
N MET A 114 -2.93 21.04 -9.18
CA MET A 114 -2.98 21.07 -10.63
C MET A 114 -4.13 21.90 -11.16
N GLN A 115 -3.97 22.48 -12.33
CA GLN A 115 -5.09 23.13 -13.06
C GLN A 115 -6.08 22.10 -13.62
N GLY A 116 -5.63 20.89 -13.91
CA GLY A 116 -6.47 19.80 -14.37
C GLY A 116 -5.71 18.72 -15.13
N TYR A 117 -6.41 17.65 -15.46
CA TYR A 117 -5.92 16.61 -16.34
C TYR A 117 -5.95 17.06 -17.80
N TYR A 118 -4.86 16.83 -18.52
CA TYR A 118 -4.72 17.24 -19.93
C TYR A 118 -5.83 16.63 -20.79
N ASN A 119 -6.54 17.50 -21.52
CA ASN A 119 -7.68 17.14 -22.38
C ASN A 119 -8.80 16.31 -21.68
N ASN A 120 -8.88 16.37 -20.35
CA ASN A 120 -9.91 15.63 -19.60
C ASN A 120 -10.58 16.51 -18.51
N PRO A 121 -11.38 17.51 -18.92
CA PRO A 121 -12.04 18.41 -17.97
C PRO A 121 -13.07 17.69 -17.09
N GLU A 122 -13.66 16.61 -17.56
CA GLU A 122 -14.60 15.82 -16.77
C GLU A 122 -13.91 15.14 -15.58
N ALA A 123 -12.81 14.45 -15.81
CA ALA A 123 -12.01 13.86 -14.73
C ALA A 123 -11.50 14.94 -13.76
N THR A 124 -11.13 16.13 -14.27
CA THR A 124 -10.72 17.25 -13.43
C THR A 124 -11.85 17.69 -12.49
N ARG A 125 -13.06 17.90 -13.00
CA ARG A 125 -14.22 18.31 -12.17
C ARG A 125 -14.63 17.28 -11.13
N ARG A 126 -14.28 16.01 -11.32
CA ARG A 126 -14.55 14.96 -10.32
C ARG A 126 -13.63 15.05 -9.11
N VAL A 127 -12.42 15.60 -9.27
CA VAL A 127 -11.40 15.60 -8.21
C VAL A 127 -11.06 16.99 -7.68
N VAL A 128 -11.19 18.04 -8.49
CA VAL A 128 -10.94 19.42 -8.06
C VAL A 128 -12.27 20.16 -7.94
N SER A 129 -12.61 20.56 -6.72
CA SER A 129 -13.83 21.32 -6.45
C SER A 129 -13.70 22.79 -6.87
N PRO A 130 -14.81 23.52 -7.09
CA PRO A 130 -14.78 24.93 -7.49
C PRO A 130 -14.06 25.85 -6.48
N ASP A 131 -14.04 25.48 -5.22
CA ASP A 131 -13.32 26.20 -4.14
C ASP A 131 -11.86 25.78 -3.99
N GLY A 132 -11.34 24.95 -4.91
CA GLY A 132 -9.93 24.61 -5.05
C GLY A 132 -9.44 23.46 -4.16
N TRP A 133 -10.33 22.66 -3.60
CA TRP A 133 -9.95 21.43 -2.92
C TRP A 133 -9.79 20.28 -3.91
N LEU A 134 -8.65 19.58 -3.80
CA LEU A 134 -8.36 18.36 -4.51
C LEU A 134 -8.75 17.15 -3.65
N ARG A 135 -9.65 16.30 -4.15
CA ARG A 135 -9.93 14.97 -3.62
C ARG A 135 -8.85 14.03 -4.12
N THR A 136 -8.06 13.47 -3.20
CA THR A 136 -6.87 12.69 -3.60
C THR A 136 -7.18 11.23 -3.94
N GLY A 137 -8.32 10.73 -3.47
CA GLY A 137 -8.65 9.30 -3.49
C GLY A 137 -7.82 8.47 -2.51
N ASP A 138 -6.96 9.10 -1.71
CA ASP A 138 -6.23 8.44 -0.63
C ASP A 138 -7.01 8.56 0.69
N LEU A 139 -6.94 7.52 1.51
CA LEU A 139 -7.56 7.47 2.84
C LEU A 139 -6.53 7.82 3.92
N GLY A 140 -7.00 8.43 4.98
CA GLY A 140 -6.17 8.74 6.11
C GLY A 140 -6.92 9.52 7.21
N PHE A 141 -6.19 9.91 8.21
CA PHE A 141 -6.68 10.77 9.29
C PHE A 141 -5.60 11.77 9.71
N VAL A 142 -6.04 12.84 10.35
CA VAL A 142 -5.17 13.81 11.01
C VAL A 142 -5.41 13.68 12.50
N ASP A 143 -4.34 13.57 13.30
CA ASP A 143 -4.48 13.53 14.74
C ASP A 143 -4.75 14.94 15.35
N ARG A 144 -4.95 15.00 16.68
CA ARG A 144 -5.23 16.26 17.38
C ARG A 144 -4.08 17.27 17.33
N GLU A 145 -2.87 16.81 17.01
CA GLU A 145 -1.68 17.64 16.89
C GLU A 145 -1.41 18.06 15.43
N GLY A 146 -2.27 17.66 14.48
CA GLY A 146 -2.18 18.02 13.07
C GLY A 146 -1.26 17.13 12.24
N TYR A 147 -0.84 15.97 12.76
CA TYR A 147 -0.05 15.01 12.02
C TYR A 147 -0.93 14.14 11.14
N LEU A 148 -0.53 14.01 9.86
CA LEU A 148 -1.24 13.21 8.87
C LEU A 148 -0.75 11.76 8.88
N PHE A 149 -1.70 10.82 8.81
CA PHE A 149 -1.49 9.39 8.65
C PHE A 149 -2.23 8.93 7.40
N VAL A 150 -1.54 8.26 6.49
CA VAL A 150 -2.13 7.71 5.25
C VAL A 150 -2.38 6.22 5.48
N THR A 151 -3.63 5.79 5.31
CA THR A 151 -4.07 4.43 5.65
C THR A 151 -4.31 3.56 4.43
N GLY A 152 -4.64 4.15 3.27
CA GLY A 152 -4.92 3.39 2.06
C GLY A 152 -5.36 4.25 0.87
N ARG A 153 -6.02 3.58 -0.07
CA ARG A 153 -6.65 4.23 -1.24
C ARG A 153 -8.07 3.76 -1.42
N LEU A 154 -8.99 4.70 -1.65
CA LEU A 154 -10.42 4.41 -1.88
C LEU A 154 -10.63 3.36 -2.97
N LYS A 155 -10.00 3.55 -4.13
CA LYS A 155 -10.16 2.65 -5.29
C LYS A 155 -9.49 1.28 -5.14
N ASP A 156 -8.61 1.14 -4.17
CA ASP A 156 -7.88 -0.10 -3.91
C ASP A 156 -8.56 -0.93 -2.81
N LEU A 157 -9.54 -0.36 -2.08
CA LEU A 157 -10.31 -1.12 -1.09
C LEU A 157 -10.98 -2.32 -1.73
N ILE A 158 -10.88 -3.45 -1.05
CA ILE A 158 -11.58 -4.69 -1.42
C ILE A 158 -12.83 -4.78 -0.55
N ILE A 159 -14.00 -4.81 -1.18
CA ILE A 159 -15.29 -4.81 -0.48
C ILE A 159 -15.82 -6.24 -0.45
N VAL A 160 -15.73 -6.89 0.71
CA VAL A 160 -16.21 -8.27 0.90
C VAL A 160 -17.35 -8.27 1.90
N GLY A 161 -18.56 -8.59 1.43
CA GLY A 161 -19.74 -8.65 2.32
C GLY A 161 -20.07 -7.33 3.03
N GLY A 162 -19.74 -6.19 2.43
CA GLY A 162 -19.92 -4.86 3.03
C GLY A 162 -18.77 -4.38 3.91
N GLU A 163 -17.76 -5.20 4.14
CA GLU A 163 -16.55 -4.81 4.89
C GLU A 163 -15.43 -4.35 3.96
N ASN A 164 -14.76 -3.27 4.33
CA ASN A 164 -13.63 -2.72 3.60
C ASN A 164 -12.32 -3.37 4.05
N ILE A 165 -11.66 -4.06 3.13
CA ILE A 165 -10.32 -4.65 3.35
C ILE A 165 -9.29 -3.78 2.65
N VAL A 166 -8.31 -3.29 3.42
CA VAL A 166 -7.16 -2.58 2.87
C VAL A 166 -6.16 -3.61 2.34
N PRO A 167 -5.86 -3.65 1.03
CA PRO A 167 -5.00 -4.68 0.44
C PRO A 167 -3.62 -4.79 1.09
N VAL A 168 -3.03 -3.65 1.42
CA VAL A 168 -1.69 -3.57 2.04
C VAL A 168 -1.62 -4.31 3.37
N ASP A 169 -2.70 -4.38 4.10
CA ASP A 169 -2.76 -5.11 5.37
C ASP A 169 -2.67 -6.62 5.19
N VAL A 170 -3.29 -7.12 4.13
CA VAL A 170 -3.21 -8.54 3.74
C VAL A 170 -1.82 -8.86 3.21
N GLU A 171 -1.29 -7.99 2.34
CA GLU A 171 0.03 -8.13 1.74
C GLU A 171 1.13 -8.15 2.80
N GLU A 172 1.00 -7.36 3.87
CA GLU A 172 1.95 -7.36 4.98
C GLU A 172 2.05 -8.72 5.66
N ILE A 173 0.92 -9.32 5.95
CA ILE A 173 0.88 -10.65 6.56
C ILE A 173 1.55 -11.67 5.65
N VAL A 174 1.20 -11.65 4.36
CA VAL A 174 1.67 -12.63 3.38
C VAL A 174 3.15 -12.47 3.06
N ASP A 175 3.63 -11.25 2.94
CA ASP A 175 5.04 -10.96 2.65
C ASP A 175 6.03 -11.39 3.75
N HIS A 176 5.55 -11.63 4.99
CA HIS A 176 6.35 -12.15 6.09
C HIS A 176 6.38 -13.69 6.15
N ILE A 177 5.64 -14.37 5.26
CA ILE A 177 5.64 -15.83 5.22
C ILE A 177 6.91 -16.32 4.50
N PRO A 178 7.71 -17.23 5.10
CA PRO A 178 8.85 -17.84 4.42
C PRO A 178 8.44 -18.48 3.10
N GLY A 179 9.23 -18.26 2.04
CA GLY A 179 8.91 -18.73 0.69
C GLY A 179 8.18 -17.71 -0.18
N VAL A 180 7.51 -16.73 0.39
CA VAL A 180 6.93 -15.60 -0.34
C VAL A 180 8.01 -14.56 -0.64
N ARG A 181 8.09 -14.16 -1.90
CA ARG A 181 8.97 -13.08 -2.36
C ARG A 181 8.26 -11.73 -2.31
N TYR A 182 7.03 -11.70 -2.78
CA TYR A 182 6.21 -10.50 -2.89
C TYR A 182 4.74 -10.90 -3.06
N SER A 183 3.82 -10.12 -2.56
CA SER A 183 2.40 -10.42 -2.69
C SER A 183 1.57 -9.22 -3.13
N ALA A 184 0.38 -9.50 -3.61
CA ALA A 184 -0.67 -8.52 -3.89
C ALA A 184 -2.03 -9.09 -3.51
N ALA A 185 -2.86 -8.28 -2.87
CA ALA A 185 -4.25 -8.59 -2.60
C ALA A 185 -5.15 -7.79 -3.55
N VAL A 186 -6.13 -8.47 -4.13
CA VAL A 186 -7.09 -7.87 -5.08
C VAL A 186 -8.50 -8.36 -4.81
N GLY A 187 -9.48 -7.47 -5.00
CA GLY A 187 -10.89 -7.80 -5.05
C GLY A 187 -11.28 -8.24 -6.46
N ILE A 188 -11.93 -9.38 -6.58
CA ILE A 188 -12.54 -9.82 -7.84
C ILE A 188 -14.04 -9.87 -7.64
N ASP A 189 -14.77 -9.21 -8.52
CA ASP A 189 -16.23 -9.15 -8.46
C ASP A 189 -16.82 -10.56 -8.64
N SER A 190 -17.83 -10.87 -7.84
CA SER A 190 -18.55 -12.14 -7.88
C SER A 190 -20.02 -11.87 -8.18
N GLU A 191 -20.47 -12.31 -9.37
CA GLU A 191 -21.89 -12.18 -9.78
C GLU A 191 -22.81 -12.89 -8.79
N ARG A 192 -22.35 -14.00 -8.20
CA ARG A 192 -23.13 -14.80 -7.26
C ARG A 192 -23.44 -14.08 -5.97
N THR A 193 -22.51 -13.27 -5.45
CA THR A 193 -22.65 -12.61 -4.13
C THR A 193 -22.97 -11.13 -4.25
N GLY A 194 -22.87 -10.54 -5.44
CA GLY A 194 -22.98 -9.09 -5.64
C GLY A 194 -21.90 -8.28 -4.90
N SER A 195 -20.83 -8.94 -4.48
CA SER A 195 -19.72 -8.37 -3.71
C SER A 195 -18.40 -8.88 -4.25
N GLN A 196 -17.30 -8.25 -3.83
CA GLN A 196 -15.97 -8.74 -4.20
C GLN A 196 -15.57 -9.97 -3.38
N ARG A 197 -14.63 -10.72 -3.92
CA ARG A 197 -13.95 -11.81 -3.23
C ARG A 197 -12.48 -11.48 -3.12
N LEU A 198 -11.91 -11.64 -1.93
CA LEU A 198 -10.49 -11.43 -1.69
C LEU A 198 -9.67 -12.52 -2.39
N HIS A 199 -8.80 -12.12 -3.31
CA HIS A 199 -7.78 -12.96 -3.93
C HIS A 199 -6.40 -12.52 -3.48
N VAL A 200 -5.54 -13.48 -3.17
CA VAL A 200 -4.13 -13.22 -2.84
C VAL A 200 -3.26 -13.83 -3.93
N VAL A 201 -2.41 -13.02 -4.52
CA VAL A 201 -1.37 -13.45 -5.46
C VAL A 201 -0.03 -13.34 -4.77
N ALA A 202 0.74 -14.42 -4.72
CA ALA A 202 2.05 -14.41 -4.08
C ALA A 202 3.12 -14.92 -5.06
N GLU A 203 4.14 -14.09 -5.31
CA GLU A 203 5.33 -14.52 -6.02
C GLU A 203 6.16 -15.44 -5.12
N VAL A 204 6.38 -16.67 -5.57
CA VAL A 204 7.26 -17.62 -4.91
C VAL A 204 8.68 -17.56 -5.46
N ARG A 205 9.68 -18.04 -4.71
CA ARG A 205 11.05 -18.08 -5.20
C ARG A 205 11.20 -19.09 -6.35
N GLU A 206 12.18 -18.88 -7.21
CA GLU A 206 12.51 -19.84 -8.28
C GLU A 206 12.88 -21.20 -7.68
N GLY A 207 12.43 -22.29 -8.35
CA GLY A 207 12.66 -23.67 -7.89
C GLY A 207 11.65 -24.20 -6.87
N ALA A 208 10.55 -23.48 -6.62
CA ALA A 208 9.44 -23.96 -5.80
C ALA A 208 8.50 -24.83 -6.69
N ASP A 209 8.89 -26.07 -6.99
CA ASP A 209 8.12 -26.98 -7.85
C ASP A 209 7.49 -28.15 -7.07
N ASP A 210 7.75 -28.25 -5.76
CA ASP A 210 7.16 -29.27 -4.90
C ASP A 210 5.70 -28.92 -4.57
N THR A 211 4.78 -29.72 -5.11
CA THR A 211 3.33 -29.54 -4.95
C THR A 211 2.89 -29.59 -3.48
N GLU A 212 3.53 -30.40 -2.66
CA GLU A 212 3.20 -30.50 -1.21
C GLU A 212 3.63 -29.24 -0.48
N ALA A 213 4.84 -28.75 -0.73
CA ALA A 213 5.35 -27.49 -0.19
C ALA A 213 4.49 -26.29 -0.63
N LEU A 214 4.10 -26.23 -1.91
CA LEU A 214 3.22 -25.18 -2.45
C LEU A 214 1.82 -25.22 -1.81
N SER A 215 1.26 -26.42 -1.65
CA SER A 215 -0.02 -26.61 -0.95
C SER A 215 0.09 -26.19 0.51
N GLY A 216 1.20 -26.52 1.19
CA GLY A 216 1.50 -26.07 2.54
C GLY A 216 1.54 -24.55 2.66
N LEU A 217 2.23 -23.89 1.74
CA LEU A 217 2.34 -22.43 1.68
C LEU A 217 0.97 -21.77 1.49
N VAL A 218 0.12 -22.32 0.63
CA VAL A 218 -1.26 -21.82 0.45
C VAL A 218 -2.05 -21.92 1.75
N ARG A 219 -1.98 -23.07 2.46
CA ARG A 219 -2.67 -23.24 3.73
C ARG A 219 -2.20 -22.22 4.78
N GLU A 220 -0.90 -21.98 4.85
CA GLU A 220 -0.31 -20.99 5.74
C GLU A 220 -0.79 -19.57 5.41
N ILE A 221 -0.80 -19.19 4.14
CA ILE A 221 -1.32 -17.89 3.70
C ILE A 221 -2.77 -17.71 4.14
N VAL A 222 -3.64 -18.68 3.83
CA VAL A 222 -5.07 -18.63 4.19
C VAL A 222 -5.25 -18.51 5.71
N GLN A 223 -4.51 -19.30 6.47
CA GLN A 223 -4.60 -19.29 7.93
C GLN A 223 -4.15 -17.95 8.52
N ARG A 224 -2.99 -17.44 8.10
CA ARG A 224 -2.45 -16.19 8.65
C ARG A 224 -3.31 -14.98 8.28
N VAL A 225 -3.81 -14.91 7.05
CA VAL A 225 -4.71 -13.82 6.63
C VAL A 225 -6.02 -13.89 7.43
N HIS A 226 -6.59 -15.08 7.62
CA HIS A 226 -7.79 -15.23 8.42
C HIS A 226 -7.57 -14.85 9.91
N GLN A 227 -6.48 -15.29 10.50
CA GLN A 227 -6.15 -14.94 11.89
C GLN A 227 -5.87 -13.44 12.07
N GLY A 228 -5.21 -12.81 11.10
CA GLY A 228 -4.81 -11.40 11.19
C GLY A 228 -5.90 -10.41 10.79
N ARG A 229 -6.89 -10.84 9.97
CA ARG A 229 -7.90 -9.92 9.39
C ARG A 229 -9.34 -10.43 9.45
N GLY A 230 -9.58 -11.62 9.96
CA GLY A 230 -10.92 -12.22 9.99
C GLY A 230 -11.43 -12.72 8.64
N HIS A 231 -10.76 -12.39 7.54
CA HIS A 231 -11.18 -12.73 6.18
C HIS A 231 -10.40 -13.91 5.62
N ARG A 232 -11.10 -14.88 5.04
CA ARG A 232 -10.46 -15.96 4.29
C ARG A 232 -10.32 -15.57 2.82
N PRO A 233 -9.11 -15.62 2.25
CA PRO A 233 -8.97 -15.48 0.79
C PRO A 233 -9.83 -16.51 0.05
N ALA A 234 -10.58 -16.06 -0.94
CA ALA A 234 -11.36 -16.94 -1.82
C ALA A 234 -10.44 -17.78 -2.72
N ARG A 235 -9.32 -17.20 -3.14
CA ARG A 235 -8.24 -17.91 -3.85
C ARG A 235 -6.88 -17.38 -3.44
N VAL A 236 -5.92 -18.27 -3.39
CA VAL A 236 -4.50 -17.96 -3.31
C VAL A 236 -3.84 -18.48 -4.58
N LEU A 237 -3.15 -17.61 -5.29
CA LEU A 237 -2.47 -17.89 -6.55
C LEU A 237 -0.96 -17.72 -6.33
N LEU A 238 -0.22 -18.81 -6.39
CA LEU A 238 1.24 -18.76 -6.33
C LEU A 238 1.77 -18.61 -7.75
N VAL A 239 2.60 -17.60 -7.97
CA VAL A 239 3.07 -17.21 -9.31
C VAL A 239 4.59 -17.07 -9.35
N ARG A 240 5.16 -17.13 -10.55
CA ARG A 240 6.59 -16.89 -10.78
C ARG A 240 6.96 -15.46 -10.47
N PRO A 241 8.24 -15.18 -10.10
CA PRO A 241 8.72 -13.81 -9.88
C PRO A 241 8.49 -12.91 -11.08
N GLY A 242 8.10 -11.64 -10.82
CA GLY A 242 7.83 -10.64 -11.85
C GLY A 242 6.47 -10.77 -12.53
N THR A 243 5.56 -11.59 -12.00
CA THR A 243 4.20 -11.73 -12.51
C THR A 243 3.28 -10.59 -12.06
N ILE A 244 3.44 -10.13 -10.83
CA ILE A 244 2.64 -9.03 -10.28
C ILE A 244 2.99 -7.73 -11.02
N PRO A 245 2.04 -7.14 -11.79
CA PRO A 245 2.32 -5.96 -12.59
C PRO A 245 2.60 -4.74 -11.72
N LYS A 246 3.63 -3.99 -12.09
CA LYS A 246 4.06 -2.78 -11.40
C LYS A 246 4.23 -1.62 -12.36
N THR A 247 4.07 -0.42 -11.86
CA THR A 247 4.47 0.80 -12.58
C THR A 247 6.00 0.89 -12.68
N SER A 248 6.50 1.82 -13.48
CA SER A 248 7.95 2.14 -13.55
C SER A 248 8.53 2.56 -12.20
N SER A 249 7.69 3.13 -11.32
CA SER A 249 8.06 3.50 -9.95
C SER A 249 7.95 2.33 -8.95
N GLY A 250 7.55 1.13 -9.38
CA GLY A 250 7.45 -0.08 -8.54
C GLY A 250 6.10 -0.31 -7.88
N LYS A 251 5.11 0.58 -8.05
CA LYS A 251 3.78 0.45 -7.44
C LYS A 251 2.98 -0.68 -8.07
N ILE A 252 2.29 -1.49 -7.26
CA ILE A 252 1.39 -2.55 -7.73
C ILE A 252 0.24 -1.96 -8.55
N GLN A 253 0.00 -2.52 -9.73
CA GLN A 253 -1.15 -2.20 -10.58
C GLN A 253 -2.29 -3.18 -10.30
N ARG A 254 -3.01 -3.02 -9.17
CA ARG A 254 -4.02 -3.97 -8.69
C ARG A 254 -5.16 -4.18 -9.69
N SER A 255 -5.67 -3.11 -10.30
CA SER A 255 -6.72 -3.22 -11.32
C SER A 255 -6.30 -4.08 -12.51
N ARG A 256 -5.04 -3.92 -12.99
CA ARG A 256 -4.50 -4.76 -14.06
C ARG A 256 -4.34 -6.21 -13.62
N LEU A 257 -3.84 -6.44 -12.41
CA LEU A 257 -3.71 -7.78 -11.85
C LEU A 257 -5.08 -8.46 -11.73
N GLY A 258 -6.10 -7.74 -11.28
CA GLY A 258 -7.48 -8.24 -11.23
C GLY A 258 -8.00 -8.66 -12.61
N GLN A 259 -7.76 -7.84 -13.64
CA GLN A 259 -8.12 -8.17 -15.02
C GLN A 259 -7.38 -9.43 -15.52
N MET A 260 -6.08 -9.55 -15.25
CA MET A 260 -5.29 -10.74 -15.61
C MET A 260 -5.85 -12.02 -14.95
N ILE A 261 -6.28 -11.93 -13.70
CA ILE A 261 -6.87 -13.07 -12.98
C ILE A 261 -8.23 -13.43 -13.59
N ALA A 262 -9.11 -12.45 -13.79
CA ALA A 262 -10.43 -12.65 -14.36
C ALA A 262 -10.37 -13.17 -15.80
N GLY A 263 -9.42 -12.70 -16.60
CA GLY A 263 -9.18 -13.13 -17.98
C GLY A 263 -8.38 -14.44 -18.11
N GLY A 264 -7.90 -15.04 -17.02
CA GLY A 264 -7.07 -16.24 -17.08
C GLY A 264 -5.67 -16.00 -17.69
N GLU A 265 -5.19 -14.78 -17.71
CA GLU A 265 -3.95 -14.36 -18.39
C GLU A 265 -2.66 -14.73 -17.62
N LEU A 266 -2.76 -15.38 -16.47
CA LEU A 266 -1.58 -15.79 -15.71
C LEU A 266 -0.78 -16.91 -16.41
N GLY A 267 -1.47 -17.77 -17.19
CA GLY A 267 -0.85 -18.79 -18.05
C GLY A 267 0.28 -19.56 -17.35
N ASP A 268 1.41 -19.72 -18.02
CA ASP A 268 2.60 -20.45 -17.53
C ASP A 268 3.28 -19.78 -16.32
N ARG A 269 2.84 -18.59 -15.95
CA ARG A 269 3.33 -17.90 -14.76
C ARG A 269 2.66 -18.35 -13.47
N LEU A 270 1.51 -19.03 -13.59
CA LEU A 270 0.83 -19.66 -12.45
C LEU A 270 1.55 -20.94 -12.08
N VAL A 271 2.10 -20.98 -10.86
CA VAL A 271 2.80 -22.17 -10.32
C VAL A 271 1.81 -23.09 -9.62
N TYR A 272 0.93 -22.50 -8.78
CA TYR A 272 -0.06 -23.25 -8.02
C TYR A 272 -1.25 -22.36 -7.68
N ALA A 273 -2.44 -22.95 -7.66
CA ALA A 273 -3.64 -22.25 -7.19
C ALA A 273 -4.34 -23.10 -6.12
N SER A 274 -4.82 -22.44 -5.06
CA SER A 274 -5.79 -23.10 -4.17
C SER A 274 -6.97 -23.52 -5.03
N GLY A 275 -7.50 -24.73 -4.80
CA GLY A 275 -8.68 -25.22 -5.53
C GLY A 275 -9.78 -24.16 -5.49
N ALA A 276 -10.43 -23.92 -6.62
CA ALA A 276 -11.71 -23.22 -6.59
C ALA A 276 -12.60 -24.01 -5.62
N HIS A 277 -12.98 -23.41 -4.49
CA HIS A 277 -14.16 -23.94 -3.82
C HIS A 277 -15.23 -23.94 -4.91
N ARG A 278 -15.69 -25.14 -5.28
CA ARG A 278 -16.69 -25.35 -6.33
C ARG A 278 -17.78 -24.30 -6.12
N GLU A 279 -18.00 -23.51 -7.17
CA GLU A 279 -19.11 -22.59 -7.28
C GLU A 279 -20.44 -23.29 -6.98
#